data_2bbd848fbccd148677cee11c6a528f0a
#
_entry.id   2bbd848fbccd148677cee11c6a528f0a
#
_cell.length_a   1.000
_cell.length_b   1.000
_cell.length_c   1.000
_cell.angle_alpha   90.00
_cell.angle_beta   90.00
_cell.angle_gamma   90.00
#
_symmetry.space_group_name_H-M   'P 1'
#
loop_
_entity.id
_entity.type
_entity.pdbx_description
1 polymer ?
#
loop_
_entity_poly.entity_id
_entity_poly.type
_entity_poly.pdbx_seq_one_letter_code
_entity_poly.pdbx_strand_id
1 'polypeptide(L)'
;MLLIACDKEQPDAAREAPVIYSITPLTGLEGETVTVNGSNFSSTPSSNLIMIGGKTATVISATSNQLLFRIPLSIAPGKYKTSVTVNGLTVESAQLFEVKQQEVLITDPEVLNYNYAIGTQTIGPSYGFSTDDRLVETAKAIVAMGSNILKISLSTGSYNISGRSYPNITALVRDDPSFSTVLDLPFTYYFFWARSHSNWADGYSTAERTEDSIQIADLTTYLLTKFNNTGKQFFIGHWEGDWYLLPNYDVNYVPSDSRIEGMIQWYTTRQNAVDEAKRVTSHNNVHVFSYCEVNRVVDAINGLRRVTNYVLPYTNVDYVSYSAYDSQGLNQTEFNNVLNYIQGNLPPRPHITGKRVFIGEMGRCAQDFSFSKTQHEAVNRENIRKSVAWGAPFVLYWEMYNNEIKDGVQRGFWLIDNTNTKWPLYDTYAGFYSKAKQWVNNQKKSLNRLPTREEYMSWAYSTLGNP
;
A
#
# COMPACT_ATOMS: atom_id res chain seq x y z
N MET A 1 -14.43 5.47 -92.69
CA MET A 1 -15.10 6.30 -91.67
C MET A 1 -15.15 5.48 -90.37
N LEU A 2 -14.16 5.69 -89.51
CA LEU A 2 -14.00 4.92 -88.29
C LEU A 2 -14.73 5.69 -87.18
N LEU A 3 -15.75 5.10 -86.60
CA LEU A 3 -16.44 5.63 -85.42
C LEU A 3 -15.62 5.18 -84.21
N ILE A 4 -15.01 6.16 -83.52
CA ILE A 4 -14.42 6.01 -82.21
C ILE A 4 -15.56 6.12 -81.21
N ALA A 5 -15.94 5.03 -80.52
CA ALA A 5 -16.80 5.03 -79.37
C ALA A 5 -16.01 5.58 -78.17
N CYS A 6 -16.46 6.72 -77.63
CA CYS A 6 -15.94 7.28 -76.38
C CYS A 6 -16.67 6.62 -75.24
N ASP A 7 -16.00 5.69 -74.53
CA ASP A 7 -16.49 5.15 -73.24
C ASP A 7 -16.50 6.29 -72.24
N LYS A 8 -17.70 6.67 -71.78
CA LYS A 8 -17.86 7.55 -70.63
C LYS A 8 -17.53 6.75 -69.38
N GLU A 9 -16.39 7.05 -68.77
CA GLU A 9 -16.14 6.61 -67.40
C GLU A 9 -17.31 7.08 -66.53
N GLN A 10 -18.01 6.13 -65.89
CA GLN A 10 -18.99 6.41 -64.85
C GLN A 10 -18.27 7.04 -63.66
N PRO A 11 -18.73 8.14 -63.08
CA PRO A 11 -18.09 8.71 -61.91
C PRO A 11 -18.11 7.68 -60.78
N ASP A 12 -16.93 7.41 -60.23
CA ASP A 12 -16.72 6.54 -59.06
C ASP A 12 -17.65 7.04 -57.92
N ALA A 13 -18.58 6.19 -57.50
CA ALA A 13 -19.49 6.55 -56.43
C ALA A 13 -18.65 6.96 -55.22
N ALA A 14 -18.88 8.17 -54.70
CA ALA A 14 -18.13 8.69 -53.54
C ALA A 14 -18.14 7.65 -52.40
N ARG A 15 -16.97 7.11 -52.08
CA ARG A 15 -16.82 6.12 -51.02
C ARG A 15 -17.06 6.80 -49.68
N GLU A 16 -18.10 6.39 -48.97
CA GLU A 16 -18.41 6.90 -47.65
C GLU A 16 -17.45 6.35 -46.58
N ALA A 17 -16.97 7.18 -45.66
CA ALA A 17 -16.13 6.79 -44.58
C ALA A 17 -16.87 5.84 -43.60
N PRO A 18 -16.20 4.87 -43.02
CA PRO A 18 -16.80 4.04 -41.98
C PRO A 18 -17.20 4.89 -40.78
N VAL A 19 -18.26 4.48 -40.05
CA VAL A 19 -18.73 5.13 -38.82
C VAL A 19 -18.82 4.10 -37.74
N ILE A 20 -18.34 4.44 -36.51
CA ILE A 20 -18.45 3.61 -35.31
C ILE A 20 -19.57 4.21 -34.43
N TYR A 21 -20.62 3.42 -34.16
CA TYR A 21 -21.70 3.78 -33.22
C TYR A 21 -21.43 3.26 -31.81
N SER A 22 -20.98 2.00 -31.68
CA SER A 22 -20.67 1.39 -30.39
C SER A 22 -19.63 0.28 -30.50
N ILE A 23 -18.97 0.02 -29.39
CA ILE A 23 -18.06 -1.12 -29.19
C ILE A 23 -18.55 -1.88 -27.97
N THR A 24 -18.73 -3.19 -28.08
CA THR A 24 -19.29 -4.03 -27.02
C THR A 24 -18.59 -5.41 -26.95
N PRO A 25 -18.09 -5.82 -25.77
CA PRO A 25 -17.91 -5.02 -24.55
C PRO A 25 -16.87 -3.90 -24.74
N LEU A 26 -16.81 -2.93 -23.81
CA LEU A 26 -15.78 -1.86 -23.78
C LEU A 26 -14.50 -2.28 -23.04
N THR A 27 -14.45 -3.51 -22.53
CA THR A 27 -13.29 -4.08 -21.84
C THR A 27 -13.12 -5.54 -22.24
N GLY A 28 -11.87 -6.01 -22.30
CA GLY A 28 -11.59 -7.43 -22.57
C GLY A 28 -10.12 -7.79 -22.38
N LEU A 29 -9.85 -9.11 -22.35
CA LEU A 29 -8.52 -9.67 -22.31
C LEU A 29 -7.98 -9.90 -23.72
N GLU A 30 -6.67 -10.03 -23.87
CA GLU A 30 -6.05 -10.47 -25.14
C GLU A 30 -6.74 -11.74 -25.69
N GLY A 31 -7.01 -11.74 -26.98
CA GLY A 31 -7.61 -12.88 -27.67
C GLY A 31 -9.13 -13.00 -27.52
N GLU A 32 -9.78 -12.23 -26.65
CA GLU A 32 -11.25 -12.19 -26.56
C GLU A 32 -11.86 -11.47 -27.76
N THR A 33 -13.17 -11.69 -27.97
CA THR A 33 -13.90 -11.12 -29.11
C THR A 33 -14.67 -9.87 -28.69
N VAL A 34 -14.68 -8.90 -29.59
CA VAL A 34 -15.36 -7.60 -29.44
C VAL A 34 -16.17 -7.30 -30.68
N THR A 35 -17.35 -6.75 -30.51
CA THR A 35 -18.23 -6.30 -31.61
C THR A 35 -18.16 -4.79 -31.75
N VAL A 36 -17.98 -4.32 -32.99
CA VAL A 36 -18.15 -2.93 -33.39
C VAL A 36 -19.44 -2.83 -34.19
N ASN A 37 -20.37 -2.00 -33.78
CA ASN A 37 -21.54 -1.64 -34.56
C ASN A 37 -21.33 -0.26 -35.20
N GLY A 38 -21.73 -0.12 -36.47
CA GLY A 38 -21.47 1.11 -37.22
C GLY A 38 -22.17 1.11 -38.58
N SER A 39 -21.56 1.77 -39.55
CA SER A 39 -21.97 1.73 -40.94
C SER A 39 -20.78 1.87 -41.89
N ASN A 40 -21.02 1.57 -43.17
CA ASN A 40 -20.04 1.68 -44.26
C ASN A 40 -18.84 0.75 -44.07
N PHE A 41 -19.01 -0.39 -43.35
CA PHE A 41 -18.01 -1.45 -43.27
C PHE A 41 -18.05 -2.32 -44.54
N SER A 42 -16.91 -2.97 -44.86
CA SER A 42 -16.88 -4.00 -45.86
C SER A 42 -17.50 -5.30 -45.34
N SER A 43 -18.31 -6.00 -46.14
CA SER A 43 -18.79 -7.33 -45.78
C SER A 43 -17.68 -8.39 -45.84
N THR A 44 -16.52 -8.08 -46.42
CA THR A 44 -15.34 -8.96 -46.44
C THR A 44 -14.47 -8.64 -45.24
N PRO A 45 -14.23 -9.58 -44.29
CA PRO A 45 -13.47 -9.34 -43.07
C PRO A 45 -12.08 -8.72 -43.32
N SER A 46 -11.32 -9.24 -44.28
CA SER A 46 -9.97 -8.77 -44.61
C SER A 46 -9.90 -7.35 -45.20
N SER A 47 -11.02 -6.79 -45.63
CA SER A 47 -11.11 -5.43 -46.16
C SER A 47 -11.39 -4.38 -45.07
N ASN A 48 -11.50 -4.80 -43.80
CA ASN A 48 -11.64 -3.93 -42.64
C ASN A 48 -10.37 -4.05 -41.80
N LEU A 49 -9.59 -2.96 -41.69
CA LEU A 49 -8.45 -2.90 -40.81
C LEU A 49 -8.87 -2.29 -39.46
N ILE A 50 -8.80 -3.08 -38.39
CA ILE A 50 -9.06 -2.59 -37.04
C ILE A 50 -7.72 -2.49 -36.30
N MET A 51 -7.50 -1.36 -35.60
CA MET A 51 -6.33 -1.16 -34.75
C MET A 51 -6.73 -0.73 -33.34
N ILE A 52 -6.03 -1.27 -32.32
CA ILE A 52 -6.14 -0.90 -30.93
C ILE A 52 -4.71 -0.75 -30.37
N GLY A 53 -4.39 0.38 -29.74
CA GLY A 53 -3.07 0.61 -29.13
C GLY A 53 -1.90 0.42 -30.10
N GLY A 54 -2.07 0.75 -31.37
CA GLY A 54 -1.06 0.57 -32.41
C GLY A 54 -0.90 -0.88 -32.91
N LYS A 55 -1.73 -1.82 -32.45
CA LYS A 55 -1.73 -3.24 -32.89
C LYS A 55 -2.93 -3.52 -33.79
N THR A 56 -2.70 -4.28 -34.84
CA THR A 56 -3.76 -4.76 -35.74
C THR A 56 -4.56 -5.88 -35.09
N ALA A 57 -5.89 -5.73 -35.08
CA ALA A 57 -6.83 -6.73 -34.62
C ALA A 57 -7.29 -7.63 -35.78
N THR A 58 -7.53 -8.91 -35.48
CA THR A 58 -8.04 -9.87 -36.49
C THR A 58 -9.56 -9.77 -36.56
N VAL A 59 -10.10 -9.34 -37.69
CA VAL A 59 -11.55 -9.32 -37.96
C VAL A 59 -11.98 -10.76 -38.26
N ILE A 60 -12.93 -11.28 -37.49
CA ILE A 60 -13.45 -12.64 -37.57
C ILE A 60 -14.66 -12.72 -38.52
N SER A 61 -15.55 -11.73 -38.41
CA SER A 61 -16.72 -11.63 -39.27
C SER A 61 -17.07 -10.17 -39.54
N ALA A 62 -17.71 -9.90 -40.68
CA ALA A 62 -18.06 -8.57 -41.09
C ALA A 62 -19.38 -8.55 -41.86
N THR A 63 -20.17 -7.50 -41.60
CA THR A 63 -21.32 -7.05 -42.39
C THR A 63 -21.14 -5.55 -42.65
N SER A 64 -22.00 -4.95 -43.45
CA SER A 64 -21.96 -3.49 -43.71
C SER A 64 -22.14 -2.63 -42.44
N ASN A 65 -22.67 -3.19 -41.35
CA ASN A 65 -23.01 -2.49 -40.11
C ASN A 65 -22.46 -3.12 -38.83
N GLN A 66 -21.74 -4.22 -38.93
CA GLN A 66 -21.16 -4.90 -37.76
C GLN A 66 -19.84 -5.59 -38.10
N LEU A 67 -18.84 -5.43 -37.23
CA LEU A 67 -17.58 -6.14 -37.27
C LEU A 67 -17.40 -6.89 -35.95
N LEU A 68 -17.04 -8.18 -36.03
CA LEU A 68 -16.54 -8.96 -34.91
C LEU A 68 -15.04 -9.15 -35.06
N PHE A 69 -14.27 -8.75 -34.05
CA PHE A 69 -12.82 -8.87 -34.10
C PHE A 69 -12.27 -9.48 -32.82
N ARG A 70 -11.02 -9.96 -32.87
CA ARG A 70 -10.29 -10.47 -31.73
C ARG A 70 -9.28 -9.43 -31.23
N ILE A 71 -9.26 -9.19 -29.92
CA ILE A 71 -8.27 -8.29 -29.29
C ILE A 71 -6.87 -8.80 -29.62
N PRO A 72 -5.94 -7.96 -30.10
CA PRO A 72 -4.61 -8.38 -30.50
C PRO A 72 -3.85 -9.06 -29.36
N LEU A 73 -3.07 -10.09 -29.68
CA LEU A 73 -2.12 -10.67 -28.75
C LEU A 73 -0.93 -9.73 -28.55
N SER A 74 -0.32 -9.74 -27.36
CA SER A 74 0.82 -8.89 -27.01
C SER A 74 0.50 -7.38 -27.06
N ILE A 75 -0.75 -7.00 -26.84
CA ILE A 75 -1.13 -5.63 -26.56
C ILE A 75 -0.99 -5.37 -25.04
N ALA A 76 -0.34 -4.27 -24.67
CA ALA A 76 -0.22 -3.94 -23.25
C ALA A 76 -1.60 -3.64 -22.63
N PRO A 77 -1.85 -4.00 -21.36
CA PRO A 77 -3.04 -3.53 -20.64
C PRO A 77 -3.11 -2.01 -20.63
N GLY A 78 -4.30 -1.45 -20.81
CA GLY A 78 -4.48 0.00 -20.88
C GLY A 78 -5.76 0.40 -21.61
N LYS A 79 -5.99 1.72 -21.69
CA LYS A 79 -7.16 2.30 -22.37
C LYS A 79 -6.72 2.87 -23.72
N TYR A 80 -7.36 2.43 -24.79
CA TYR A 80 -6.99 2.74 -26.15
C TYR A 80 -8.20 3.20 -26.98
N LYS A 81 -7.98 4.08 -27.92
CA LYS A 81 -8.93 4.27 -29.02
C LYS A 81 -8.87 3.06 -29.97
N THR A 82 -10.02 2.71 -30.49
CA THR A 82 -10.14 1.70 -31.56
C THR A 82 -10.37 2.42 -32.86
N SER A 83 -9.59 2.13 -33.90
CA SER A 83 -9.81 2.67 -35.23
C SER A 83 -10.26 1.59 -36.19
N VAL A 84 -11.12 1.97 -37.15
CA VAL A 84 -11.55 1.13 -38.28
C VAL A 84 -11.21 1.84 -39.58
N THR A 85 -10.49 1.16 -40.47
CA THR A 85 -10.15 1.64 -41.83
C THR A 85 -10.82 0.76 -42.84
N VAL A 86 -11.56 1.35 -43.77
CA VAL A 86 -12.18 0.68 -44.92
C VAL A 86 -11.86 1.48 -46.19
N ASN A 87 -11.38 0.86 -47.24
CA ASN A 87 -11.01 1.53 -48.49
C ASN A 87 -10.08 2.75 -48.33
N GLY A 88 -9.18 2.71 -47.34
CA GLY A 88 -8.26 3.81 -47.04
C GLY A 88 -8.84 4.95 -46.18
N LEU A 89 -10.13 4.94 -45.85
CA LEU A 89 -10.79 5.94 -44.98
C LEU A 89 -10.85 5.38 -43.52
N THR A 90 -10.40 6.18 -42.58
CA THR A 90 -10.27 5.78 -41.17
C THR A 90 -11.19 6.57 -40.26
N VAL A 91 -11.82 5.88 -39.30
CA VAL A 91 -12.58 6.49 -38.17
C VAL A 91 -12.01 5.97 -36.85
N GLU A 92 -11.98 6.82 -35.83
CA GLU A 92 -11.66 6.44 -34.45
C GLU A 92 -12.89 6.41 -33.56
N SER A 93 -12.90 5.50 -32.58
CA SER A 93 -13.98 5.41 -31.59
C SER A 93 -14.00 6.65 -30.69
N ALA A 94 -15.20 7.11 -30.34
CA ALA A 94 -15.38 8.16 -29.32
C ALA A 94 -15.02 7.65 -27.93
N GLN A 95 -15.33 6.37 -27.64
CA GLN A 95 -15.07 5.72 -26.36
C GLN A 95 -13.71 5.01 -26.38
N LEU A 96 -13.06 4.95 -25.21
CA LEU A 96 -11.85 4.16 -25.03
C LEU A 96 -12.22 2.70 -24.74
N PHE A 97 -11.51 1.79 -25.38
CA PHE A 97 -11.54 0.36 -25.08
C PHE A 97 -10.47 0.05 -24.04
N GLU A 98 -10.82 -0.68 -22.98
CA GLU A 98 -9.87 -1.09 -21.93
C GLU A 98 -9.41 -2.52 -22.16
N VAL A 99 -8.14 -2.70 -22.52
CA VAL A 99 -7.48 -4.00 -22.50
C VAL A 99 -7.10 -4.33 -21.07
N LYS A 100 -7.73 -5.36 -20.50
CA LYS A 100 -7.43 -5.84 -19.15
C LYS A 100 -6.21 -6.75 -19.16
N GLN A 101 -5.52 -6.79 -18.05
CA GLN A 101 -4.50 -7.79 -17.80
C GLN A 101 -5.15 -9.09 -17.34
N GLN A 102 -4.73 -10.22 -17.91
CA GLN A 102 -5.12 -11.53 -17.40
C GLN A 102 -4.54 -11.69 -16.00
N GLU A 103 -5.40 -11.85 -15.00
CA GLU A 103 -4.95 -12.15 -13.64
C GLU A 103 -4.33 -13.56 -13.62
N VAL A 104 -3.03 -13.62 -13.50
CA VAL A 104 -2.34 -14.88 -13.21
C VAL A 104 -2.59 -15.20 -11.74
N LEU A 105 -3.31 -16.28 -11.48
CA LEU A 105 -3.48 -16.76 -10.10
C LEU A 105 -2.11 -17.16 -9.54
N ILE A 106 -1.58 -16.34 -8.67
CA ILE A 106 -0.31 -16.57 -7.99
C ILE A 106 -0.61 -17.33 -6.69
N THR A 107 -0.12 -18.56 -6.60
CA THR A 107 -0.30 -19.45 -5.44
C THR A 107 1.00 -19.75 -4.71
N ASP A 108 2.14 -19.28 -5.23
CA ASP A 108 3.45 -19.50 -4.63
C ASP A 108 3.57 -18.74 -3.29
N PRO A 109 3.71 -19.45 -2.14
CA PRO A 109 3.77 -18.80 -0.83
C PRO A 109 4.94 -17.82 -0.67
N GLU A 110 6.09 -18.06 -1.31
CA GLU A 110 7.23 -17.13 -1.23
C GLU A 110 6.93 -15.82 -1.96
N VAL A 111 6.18 -15.88 -3.06
CA VAL A 111 5.71 -14.68 -3.76
C VAL A 111 4.64 -13.97 -2.94
N LEU A 112 3.65 -14.70 -2.40
CA LEU A 112 2.58 -14.11 -1.60
C LEU A 112 3.10 -13.44 -0.32
N ASN A 113 4.12 -14.03 0.30
CA ASN A 113 4.75 -13.52 1.52
C ASN A 113 5.91 -12.54 1.26
N TYR A 114 6.20 -12.21 0.00
CA TYR A 114 7.26 -11.25 -0.30
C TYR A 114 6.95 -9.87 0.28
N ASN A 115 7.98 -9.14 0.74
CA ASN A 115 7.80 -7.78 1.26
C ASN A 115 7.63 -6.77 0.11
N TYR A 116 6.40 -6.36 -0.12
CA TYR A 116 6.03 -5.39 -1.15
C TYR A 116 6.27 -3.92 -0.75
N ALA A 117 6.84 -3.66 0.40
CA ALA A 117 7.23 -2.36 0.97
C ALA A 117 6.08 -1.44 1.33
N ILE A 118 5.19 -1.14 0.40
CA ILE A 118 4.10 -0.21 0.67
C ILE A 118 2.95 -0.93 1.38
N GLY A 119 2.30 -0.21 2.30
CA GLY A 119 1.17 -0.70 3.09
C GLY A 119 0.29 0.44 3.55
N THR A 120 -0.73 0.09 4.31
CA THR A 120 -1.59 1.06 4.97
C THR A 120 -2.02 0.52 6.33
N GLN A 121 -2.82 1.30 7.03
CA GLN A 121 -3.20 1.04 8.40
C GLN A 121 -4.68 1.31 8.60
N THR A 122 -5.20 0.80 9.72
CA THR A 122 -6.54 1.11 10.22
C THR A 122 -6.46 1.33 11.71
N ILE A 123 -6.64 2.59 12.13
CA ILE A 123 -6.57 3.00 13.52
C ILE A 123 -7.69 4.01 13.80
N GLY A 124 -8.72 3.57 14.50
CA GLY A 124 -9.82 4.44 14.91
C GLY A 124 -10.71 4.96 13.78
N PRO A 125 -11.03 4.18 12.73
CA PRO A 125 -11.84 4.67 11.61
C PRO A 125 -13.15 5.27 12.08
N SER A 126 -13.49 6.46 11.58
CA SER A 126 -14.68 7.22 12.03
C SER A 126 -15.99 6.74 11.41
N TYR A 127 -15.93 5.88 10.38
CA TYR A 127 -17.08 5.31 9.66
C TYR A 127 -16.84 3.85 9.29
N GLY A 128 -17.89 3.17 8.84
CA GLY A 128 -17.90 1.82 8.29
C GLY A 128 -19.13 1.63 7.42
N PHE A 129 -19.18 0.57 6.60
CA PHE A 129 -20.21 0.33 5.57
C PHE A 129 -20.87 -1.05 5.69
N SER A 130 -20.39 -1.89 6.61
CA SER A 130 -20.90 -3.23 6.84
C SER A 130 -21.35 -3.44 8.29
N THR A 131 -21.79 -4.65 8.60
CA THR A 131 -22.11 -5.08 9.96
C THR A 131 -20.92 -5.61 10.74
N ASP A 132 -19.75 -5.75 10.10
CA ASP A 132 -18.52 -6.11 10.78
C ASP A 132 -18.06 -4.98 11.71
N ASP A 133 -17.32 -5.31 12.76
CA ASP A 133 -16.59 -4.29 13.52
C ASP A 133 -15.63 -3.53 12.58
N ARG A 134 -15.41 -2.25 12.85
CA ARG A 134 -14.55 -1.39 11.99
C ARG A 134 -13.15 -1.94 11.76
N LEU A 135 -12.59 -2.66 12.74
CA LEU A 135 -11.31 -3.35 12.59
C LEU A 135 -11.36 -4.43 11.50
N VAL A 136 -12.38 -5.29 11.54
CA VAL A 136 -12.54 -6.41 10.58
C VAL A 136 -12.85 -5.88 9.19
N GLU A 137 -13.79 -4.92 9.08
CA GLU A 137 -14.18 -4.33 7.80
C GLU A 137 -12.99 -3.69 7.08
N THR A 138 -12.27 -2.82 7.79
CA THR A 138 -11.13 -2.10 7.19
C THR A 138 -9.97 -3.02 6.86
N ALA A 139 -9.69 -4.03 7.70
CA ALA A 139 -8.67 -5.04 7.39
C ALA A 139 -9.04 -5.85 6.14
N LYS A 140 -10.31 -6.25 5.98
CA LYS A 140 -10.80 -6.91 4.76
C LYS A 140 -10.67 -6.00 3.52
N ALA A 141 -10.94 -4.69 3.65
CA ALA A 141 -10.74 -3.73 2.57
C ALA A 141 -9.26 -3.62 2.15
N ILE A 142 -8.33 -3.68 3.11
CA ILE A 142 -6.88 -3.69 2.85
C ILE A 142 -6.45 -4.98 2.13
N VAL A 143 -6.97 -6.15 2.54
CA VAL A 143 -6.76 -7.42 1.82
C VAL A 143 -7.28 -7.32 0.38
N ALA A 144 -8.52 -6.82 0.21
CA ALA A 144 -9.14 -6.67 -1.11
C ALA A 144 -8.38 -5.71 -2.04
N MET A 145 -7.67 -4.73 -1.49
CA MET A 145 -6.75 -3.86 -2.24
C MET A 145 -5.49 -4.62 -2.71
N GLY A 146 -5.17 -5.75 -2.10
CA GLY A 146 -4.03 -6.60 -2.46
C GLY A 146 -2.82 -6.52 -1.53
N SER A 147 -2.89 -5.75 -0.45
CA SER A 147 -1.80 -5.63 0.54
C SER A 147 -1.63 -6.89 1.37
N ASN A 148 -0.38 -7.22 1.68
CA ASN A 148 -0.03 -8.20 2.71
C ASN A 148 0.61 -7.56 3.96
N ILE A 149 0.42 -6.24 4.13
CA ILE A 149 0.95 -5.43 5.23
C ILE A 149 -0.22 -4.72 5.92
N LEU A 150 -0.27 -4.78 7.25
CA LEU A 150 -1.31 -4.14 8.06
C LEU A 150 -0.72 -3.55 9.34
N LYS A 151 -1.08 -2.29 9.67
CA LYS A 151 -0.83 -1.71 11.01
C LYS A 151 -2.17 -1.47 11.73
N ILE A 152 -2.23 -1.89 13.00
CA ILE A 152 -3.41 -1.75 13.88
C ILE A 152 -3.03 -1.33 15.29
N SER A 153 -3.99 -0.81 16.03
CA SER A 153 -3.88 -0.58 17.48
C SER A 153 -4.43 -1.79 18.24
N LEU A 154 -3.74 -2.29 19.24
CA LEU A 154 -4.26 -3.33 20.12
C LEU A 154 -5.10 -2.71 21.24
N SER A 155 -6.23 -2.12 20.86
CA SER A 155 -7.18 -1.47 21.75
C SER A 155 -8.60 -1.57 21.19
N THR A 156 -9.55 -2.05 22.00
CA THR A 156 -10.98 -2.09 21.62
C THR A 156 -11.54 -0.69 21.36
N GLY A 157 -11.07 0.32 22.11
CA GLY A 157 -11.50 1.71 21.97
C GLY A 157 -11.18 2.33 20.61
N SER A 158 -10.17 1.81 19.91
CA SER A 158 -9.81 2.29 18.57
C SER A 158 -10.78 1.88 17.46
N TYR A 159 -11.77 0.99 17.72
CA TYR A 159 -12.59 0.41 16.65
C TYR A 159 -14.09 0.40 16.94
N ASN A 160 -14.52 1.18 17.92
CA ASN A 160 -15.91 1.18 18.36
C ASN A 160 -16.42 -0.20 18.82
N ILE A 161 -15.51 -0.99 19.39
CA ILE A 161 -15.82 -2.29 20.00
C ILE A 161 -16.21 -2.03 21.45
N SER A 162 -17.51 -1.85 21.71
CA SER A 162 -18.04 -1.56 23.02
C SER A 162 -18.38 -2.82 23.82
N GLY A 163 -18.31 -2.72 25.15
CA GLY A 163 -18.75 -3.78 26.09
C GLY A 163 -17.80 -4.98 26.16
N ARG A 164 -16.67 -4.97 25.46
CA ARG A 164 -15.61 -6.00 25.55
C ARG A 164 -14.39 -5.45 26.27
N SER A 165 -13.95 -6.15 27.31
CA SER A 165 -12.79 -5.79 28.12
C SER A 165 -11.91 -7.03 28.35
N TYR A 166 -10.61 -6.85 28.31
CA TYR A 166 -9.64 -7.93 28.45
C TYR A 166 -8.57 -7.54 29.46
N PRO A 167 -8.08 -8.52 30.26
CA PRO A 167 -7.13 -8.24 31.35
C PRO A 167 -5.76 -7.75 30.87
N ASN A 168 -5.37 -8.09 29.64
CA ASN A 168 -4.09 -7.69 29.03
C ASN A 168 -4.18 -7.78 27.50
N ILE A 169 -3.12 -7.32 26.81
CA ILE A 169 -3.06 -7.29 25.34
C ILE A 169 -3.03 -8.69 24.71
N THR A 170 -2.49 -9.69 25.39
CA THR A 170 -2.47 -11.08 24.90
C THR A 170 -3.89 -11.67 24.91
N ALA A 171 -4.63 -11.47 26.00
CA ALA A 171 -6.03 -11.87 26.07
C ALA A 171 -6.87 -11.17 25.01
N LEU A 172 -6.64 -9.87 24.78
CA LEU A 172 -7.31 -9.13 23.71
C LEU A 172 -7.11 -9.80 22.34
N VAL A 173 -5.87 -10.05 21.92
CA VAL A 173 -5.62 -10.60 20.58
C VAL A 173 -6.00 -12.06 20.43
N ARG A 174 -6.04 -12.82 21.53
CA ARG A 174 -6.42 -14.23 21.55
C ARG A 174 -7.93 -14.45 21.57
N ASP A 175 -8.63 -13.70 22.44
CA ASP A 175 -10.00 -14.01 22.85
C ASP A 175 -11.03 -13.06 22.21
N ASP A 176 -10.64 -11.89 21.74
CA ASP A 176 -11.53 -11.00 21.01
C ASP A 176 -11.74 -11.50 19.57
N PRO A 177 -13.00 -11.74 19.15
CA PRO A 177 -13.30 -12.31 17.83
C PRO A 177 -12.85 -11.42 16.67
N SER A 178 -12.83 -10.08 16.83
CA SER A 178 -12.41 -9.17 15.76
C SER A 178 -10.89 -9.20 15.58
N PHE A 179 -10.11 -9.16 16.68
CA PHE A 179 -8.65 -9.25 16.63
C PHE A 179 -8.20 -10.61 16.14
N SER A 180 -8.79 -11.72 16.65
CA SER A 180 -8.45 -13.06 16.20
C SER A 180 -8.77 -13.27 14.72
N THR A 181 -9.91 -12.77 14.23
CA THR A 181 -10.28 -12.79 12.81
C THR A 181 -9.25 -12.04 11.95
N VAL A 182 -8.84 -10.84 12.36
CA VAL A 182 -7.89 -10.02 11.60
C VAL A 182 -6.50 -10.64 11.58
N LEU A 183 -6.05 -11.27 12.67
CA LEU A 183 -4.77 -11.97 12.70
C LEU A 183 -4.74 -13.24 11.83
N ASP A 184 -5.88 -13.85 11.57
CA ASP A 184 -6.02 -15.00 10.66
C ASP A 184 -6.15 -14.58 9.16
N LEU A 185 -6.36 -13.28 8.85
CA LEU A 185 -6.34 -12.77 7.47
C LEU A 185 -4.97 -12.98 6.80
N PRO A 186 -4.90 -13.00 5.45
CA PRO A 186 -3.68 -13.32 4.70
C PRO A 186 -2.65 -12.19 4.64
N PHE A 187 -2.47 -11.48 5.75
CA PHE A 187 -1.33 -10.57 5.88
C PHE A 187 -0.09 -11.34 6.33
N THR A 188 1.05 -10.92 5.81
CA THR A 188 2.37 -11.41 6.21
C THR A 188 2.99 -10.53 7.28
N TYR A 189 2.79 -9.21 7.18
CA TYR A 189 3.43 -8.20 8.04
C TYR A 189 2.39 -7.46 8.85
N TYR A 190 2.48 -7.58 10.18
CA TYR A 190 1.61 -6.90 11.13
C TYR A 190 2.41 -5.93 11.98
N PHE A 191 1.94 -4.69 12.08
CA PHE A 191 2.49 -3.66 12.96
C PHE A 191 1.46 -3.32 14.03
N PHE A 192 1.89 -3.32 15.29
CA PHE A 192 0.99 -3.12 16.41
C PHE A 192 1.36 -1.88 17.23
N TRP A 193 0.38 -1.02 17.46
CA TRP A 193 0.43 -0.19 18.66
C TRP A 193 -0.04 -1.04 19.84
N ALA A 194 0.92 -1.52 20.61
CA ALA A 194 0.72 -2.38 21.77
C ALA A 194 1.15 -1.62 23.02
N ARG A 195 0.24 -0.81 23.56
CA ARG A 195 0.53 -0.01 24.75
C ARG A 195 0.31 -0.86 26.00
N SER A 196 1.32 -0.95 26.85
CA SER A 196 1.20 -1.34 28.25
C SER A 196 0.80 -0.13 29.12
N HIS A 197 0.28 -0.36 30.29
CA HIS A 197 -0.28 0.69 31.16
C HIS A 197 0.75 1.41 32.06
N SER A 198 2.05 1.17 31.88
CA SER A 198 3.10 1.77 32.69
C SER A 198 3.20 3.29 32.50
N ASN A 199 3.50 3.99 33.60
CA ASN A 199 3.77 5.41 33.60
C ASN A 199 5.28 5.70 33.78
N TRP A 200 6.11 5.21 32.87
CA TRP A 200 7.56 5.38 32.91
C TRP A 200 8.03 6.84 33.07
N ALA A 201 7.16 7.82 32.83
CA ALA A 201 7.50 9.25 32.80
C ALA A 201 7.73 9.88 34.17
N ASP A 202 7.29 9.26 35.26
CA ASP A 202 7.46 9.69 36.64
C ASP A 202 8.51 8.88 37.42
N GLY A 203 9.22 8.00 36.74
CA GLY A 203 10.25 7.13 37.29
C GLY A 203 9.85 5.67 37.23
N TYR A 204 10.08 5.05 36.12
CA TYR A 204 9.76 3.67 35.77
C TYR A 204 10.11 2.66 36.89
N SER A 205 9.15 2.32 37.72
CA SER A 205 9.31 1.48 38.89
C SER A 205 9.61 0.02 38.52
N THR A 206 10.14 -0.75 39.48
CA THR A 206 10.36 -2.20 39.29
C THR A 206 9.07 -2.95 38.99
N ALA A 207 7.94 -2.55 39.62
CA ALA A 207 6.64 -3.16 39.38
C ALA A 207 6.16 -2.94 37.95
N GLU A 208 6.24 -1.71 37.43
CA GLU A 208 5.87 -1.37 36.07
C GLU A 208 6.77 -2.07 35.05
N ARG A 209 8.08 -2.14 35.28
CA ARG A 209 9.01 -2.91 34.43
C ARG A 209 8.64 -4.38 34.36
N THR A 210 8.31 -4.98 35.50
CA THR A 210 7.91 -6.38 35.56
C THR A 210 6.62 -6.61 34.78
N GLU A 211 5.62 -5.76 34.99
CA GLU A 211 4.33 -5.85 34.28
C GLU A 211 4.51 -5.70 32.75
N ASP A 212 5.23 -4.69 32.29
CA ASP A 212 5.51 -4.48 30.86
C ASP A 212 6.27 -5.66 30.26
N SER A 213 7.28 -6.19 30.98
CA SER A 213 8.04 -7.36 30.55
C SER A 213 7.14 -8.58 30.37
N ILE A 214 6.27 -8.86 31.33
CA ILE A 214 5.32 -9.99 31.29
C ILE A 214 4.36 -9.81 30.11
N GLN A 215 3.72 -8.65 29.96
CA GLN A 215 2.73 -8.43 28.90
C GLN A 215 3.34 -8.59 27.50
N ILE A 216 4.55 -8.05 27.27
CA ILE A 216 5.23 -8.15 25.97
C ILE A 216 5.76 -9.56 25.72
N ALA A 217 6.28 -10.25 26.74
CA ALA A 217 6.74 -11.63 26.61
C ALA A 217 5.57 -12.58 26.31
N ASP A 218 4.44 -12.44 27.01
CA ASP A 218 3.23 -13.24 26.79
C ASP A 218 2.66 -13.04 25.38
N LEU A 219 2.57 -11.78 24.92
CA LEU A 219 2.13 -11.47 23.55
C LEU A 219 3.09 -12.11 22.53
N THR A 220 4.40 -11.97 22.72
CA THR A 220 5.40 -12.52 21.82
C THR A 220 5.31 -14.05 21.77
N THR A 221 5.21 -14.71 22.93
CA THR A 221 5.06 -16.17 23.04
C THR A 221 3.79 -16.65 22.34
N TYR A 222 2.67 -15.97 22.53
CA TYR A 222 1.41 -16.28 21.87
C TYR A 222 1.55 -16.20 20.34
N LEU A 223 2.12 -15.11 19.81
CA LEU A 223 2.28 -14.90 18.38
C LEU A 223 3.21 -15.96 17.76
N LEU A 224 4.34 -16.26 18.40
CA LEU A 224 5.28 -17.29 17.95
C LEU A 224 4.65 -18.69 17.92
N THR A 225 3.81 -19.00 18.92
CA THR A 225 3.14 -20.31 19.06
C THR A 225 1.98 -20.45 18.09
N LYS A 226 1.05 -19.48 18.09
CA LYS A 226 -0.18 -19.51 17.28
C LYS A 226 0.12 -19.49 15.79
N PHE A 227 1.13 -18.71 15.37
CA PHE A 227 1.45 -18.50 13.95
C PHE A 227 2.75 -19.22 13.52
N ASN A 228 3.15 -20.24 14.26
CA ASN A 228 4.30 -21.06 13.90
C ASN A 228 4.14 -21.65 12.48
N ASN A 229 5.21 -21.60 11.68
CA ASN A 229 5.27 -22.06 10.28
C ASN A 229 4.37 -21.30 9.26
N THR A 230 3.89 -20.11 9.57
CA THR A 230 3.01 -19.34 8.68
C THR A 230 3.72 -18.32 7.78
N GLY A 231 4.98 -17.99 8.06
CA GLY A 231 5.71 -16.89 7.41
C GLY A 231 5.34 -15.50 7.94
N LYS A 232 4.41 -15.40 8.89
CA LYS A 232 3.98 -14.11 9.45
C LYS A 232 5.08 -13.44 10.26
N GLN A 233 5.10 -12.09 10.19
CA GLN A 233 6.04 -11.23 10.91
C GLN A 233 5.27 -10.16 11.66
N PHE A 234 5.56 -10.02 12.94
CA PHE A 234 4.87 -9.11 13.85
C PHE A 234 5.85 -8.08 14.39
N PHE A 235 5.48 -6.82 14.33
CA PHE A 235 6.25 -5.69 14.82
C PHE A 235 5.50 -5.05 15.97
N ILE A 236 6.03 -5.16 17.18
CA ILE A 236 5.42 -4.67 18.42
C ILE A 236 6.02 -3.32 18.79
N GLY A 237 5.21 -2.28 18.78
CA GLY A 237 5.63 -0.92 19.15
C GLY A 237 4.52 -0.14 19.81
N HIS A 238 4.51 1.17 19.57
CA HIS A 238 3.53 2.10 20.14
C HIS A 238 3.36 3.31 19.21
N TRP A 239 2.46 4.23 19.56
CA TRP A 239 2.24 5.49 18.85
C TRP A 239 3.33 6.51 19.16
N GLU A 240 3.71 7.35 18.26
CA GLU A 240 4.51 8.59 18.25
C GLU A 240 5.22 8.96 19.58
N GLY A 241 6.43 8.40 19.77
CA GLY A 241 7.18 8.45 21.03
C GLY A 241 7.53 9.85 21.51
N ASP A 242 7.76 10.80 20.58
CA ASP A 242 8.07 12.17 21.01
C ASP A 242 6.89 12.82 21.74
N TRP A 243 5.64 12.47 21.39
CA TRP A 243 4.49 12.98 22.14
C TRP A 243 4.33 12.36 23.53
N TYR A 244 4.87 11.17 23.75
CA TYR A 244 4.99 10.63 25.12
C TYR A 244 6.11 11.31 25.90
N LEU A 245 7.21 11.69 25.21
CA LEU A 245 8.33 12.39 25.83
C LEU A 245 7.98 13.86 26.14
N LEU A 246 7.13 14.48 25.32
CA LEU A 246 6.71 15.88 25.39
C LEU A 246 5.28 15.97 25.97
N PRO A 247 5.10 16.28 27.27
CA PRO A 247 3.78 16.38 27.87
C PRO A 247 2.95 17.47 27.18
N ASN A 248 1.64 17.22 27.04
CA ASN A 248 0.67 18.13 26.43
C ASN A 248 1.02 18.56 24.98
N TYR A 249 1.80 17.74 24.27
CA TYR A 249 2.27 18.06 22.91
C TYR A 249 3.08 19.38 22.83
N ASP A 250 3.67 19.82 23.94
CA ASP A 250 4.43 21.06 23.97
C ASP A 250 5.83 20.86 23.33
N VAL A 251 5.97 21.33 22.10
CA VAL A 251 7.21 21.25 21.34
C VAL A 251 8.38 22.06 21.94
N ASN A 252 8.09 23.01 22.85
CA ASN A 252 9.09 23.81 23.55
C ASN A 252 9.55 23.16 24.86
N TYR A 253 8.85 22.12 25.31
CA TYR A 253 9.25 21.42 26.52
C TYR A 253 10.62 20.76 26.36
N VAL A 254 11.46 20.92 27.38
CA VAL A 254 12.78 20.28 27.46
C VAL A 254 12.68 19.09 28.41
N PRO A 255 12.69 17.84 27.90
CA PRO A 255 12.60 16.66 28.73
C PRO A 255 13.75 16.58 29.76
N SER A 256 13.43 16.27 31.00
CA SER A 256 14.41 16.02 32.05
C SER A 256 15.21 14.73 31.78
N ASP A 257 16.40 14.63 32.40
CA ASP A 257 17.20 13.41 32.30
C ASP A 257 16.46 12.21 32.85
N SER A 258 15.73 12.36 33.96
CA SER A 258 14.93 11.26 34.55
C SER A 258 13.81 10.78 33.61
N ARG A 259 13.18 11.70 32.90
CA ARG A 259 12.13 11.33 31.93
C ARG A 259 12.71 10.62 30.70
N ILE A 260 13.87 11.04 30.20
CA ILE A 260 14.61 10.38 29.14
C ILE A 260 15.04 8.98 29.57
N GLU A 261 15.62 8.84 30.78
CA GLU A 261 16.05 7.56 31.33
C GLU A 261 14.87 6.60 31.50
N GLY A 262 13.73 7.08 32.01
CA GLY A 262 12.52 6.26 32.10
C GLY A 262 12.09 5.70 30.73
N MET A 263 12.12 6.52 29.68
CA MET A 263 11.78 6.08 28.32
C MET A 263 12.80 5.09 27.74
N ILE A 264 14.11 5.29 27.98
CA ILE A 264 15.15 4.35 27.59
C ILE A 264 14.91 2.99 28.25
N GLN A 265 14.66 2.97 29.53
CA GLN A 265 14.37 1.75 30.29
C GLN A 265 13.10 1.07 29.80
N TRP A 266 12.06 1.84 29.48
CA TRP A 266 10.81 1.31 28.92
C TRP A 266 11.02 0.58 27.60
N TYR A 267 11.72 1.17 26.63
CA TYR A 267 12.05 0.52 25.36
C TYR A 267 12.94 -0.70 25.54
N THR A 268 13.96 -0.59 26.39
CA THR A 268 14.89 -1.70 26.66
C THR A 268 14.19 -2.89 27.31
N THR A 269 13.27 -2.62 28.25
CA THR A 269 12.46 -3.67 28.89
C THR A 269 11.60 -4.42 27.87
N ARG A 270 10.92 -3.69 27.00
CA ARG A 270 10.07 -4.28 25.95
C ARG A 270 10.88 -5.08 24.94
N GLN A 271 12.03 -4.57 24.48
CA GLN A 271 12.91 -5.31 23.57
C GLN A 271 13.47 -6.59 24.23
N ASN A 272 13.93 -6.48 25.47
CA ASN A 272 14.44 -7.65 26.20
C ASN A 272 13.36 -8.73 26.40
N ALA A 273 12.12 -8.33 26.64
CA ALA A 273 10.99 -9.25 26.74
C ALA A 273 10.71 -9.98 25.41
N VAL A 274 10.79 -9.30 24.27
CA VAL A 274 10.72 -9.93 22.94
C VAL A 274 11.88 -10.89 22.73
N ASP A 275 13.11 -10.47 23.00
CA ASP A 275 14.30 -11.29 22.80
C ASP A 275 14.28 -12.56 23.67
N GLU A 276 13.87 -12.43 24.94
CA GLU A 276 13.76 -13.59 25.86
C GLU A 276 12.64 -14.54 25.43
N ALA A 277 11.47 -14.04 25.09
CA ALA A 277 10.37 -14.87 24.60
C ALA A 277 10.76 -15.64 23.33
N LYS A 278 11.48 -15.02 22.38
CA LYS A 278 12.02 -15.70 21.19
C LYS A 278 13.03 -16.78 21.54
N ARG A 279 13.87 -16.54 22.55
CA ARG A 279 14.89 -17.49 22.98
C ARG A 279 14.30 -18.76 23.60
N VAL A 280 13.22 -18.63 24.37
CA VAL A 280 12.63 -19.75 25.14
C VAL A 280 11.46 -20.44 24.42
N THR A 281 10.86 -19.80 23.43
CA THR A 281 9.72 -20.36 22.67
C THR A 281 10.22 -21.06 21.41
N SER A 282 9.96 -22.36 21.27
CA SER A 282 10.27 -23.09 20.03
C SER A 282 9.36 -22.58 18.89
N HIS A 283 9.96 -22.07 17.83
CA HIS A 283 9.23 -21.54 16.68
C HIS A 283 10.05 -21.67 15.39
N ASN A 284 9.36 -21.72 14.26
CA ASN A 284 9.96 -21.75 12.93
C ASN A 284 9.11 -20.95 11.95
N ASN A 285 9.73 -20.21 11.03
CA ASN A 285 9.08 -19.44 9.98
C ASN A 285 7.95 -18.55 10.50
N VAL A 286 8.18 -17.89 11.63
CA VAL A 286 7.39 -16.81 12.23
C VAL A 286 8.36 -15.88 12.96
N HIS A 287 8.15 -14.57 12.90
CA HIS A 287 9.08 -13.61 13.49
C HIS A 287 8.34 -12.55 14.30
N VAL A 288 8.93 -12.16 15.42
CA VAL A 288 8.46 -11.03 16.22
C VAL A 288 9.62 -10.07 16.44
N PHE A 289 9.37 -8.79 16.21
CA PHE A 289 10.33 -7.69 16.38
C PHE A 289 9.73 -6.61 17.26
N SER A 290 10.59 -5.85 17.95
CA SER A 290 10.18 -4.65 18.66
C SER A 290 10.60 -3.40 17.87
N TYR A 291 9.79 -2.33 17.94
CA TYR A 291 10.15 -1.04 17.39
C TYR A 291 9.81 0.10 18.34
N CYS A 292 10.58 1.20 18.24
CA CYS A 292 10.16 2.50 18.76
C CYS A 292 9.64 3.38 17.63
N GLU A 293 8.71 4.29 17.91
CA GLU A 293 8.23 5.25 16.93
C GLU A 293 8.70 6.66 17.28
N VAL A 294 9.25 7.37 16.27
CA VAL A 294 9.72 8.76 16.37
C VAL A 294 8.91 9.64 15.43
N ASN A 295 8.70 10.91 15.78
CA ASN A 295 7.86 11.82 15.00
C ASN A 295 8.32 13.30 15.00
N ARG A 296 9.35 13.66 15.79
CA ARG A 296 9.93 15.01 15.85
C ARG A 296 11.42 15.01 15.47
N VAL A 297 11.74 14.39 14.33
CA VAL A 297 13.13 14.15 13.91
C VAL A 297 13.81 15.44 13.45
N VAL A 298 13.09 16.33 12.79
CA VAL A 298 13.61 17.64 12.38
C VAL A 298 13.99 18.48 13.60
N ASP A 299 13.22 18.43 14.69
CA ASP A 299 13.59 19.06 15.96
C ASP A 299 14.88 18.46 16.53
N ALA A 300 15.05 17.14 16.48
CA ALA A 300 16.25 16.46 16.95
C ALA A 300 17.49 16.87 16.15
N ILE A 301 17.38 16.99 14.82
CA ILE A 301 18.45 17.50 13.94
C ILE A 301 18.82 18.94 14.33
N ASN A 302 17.85 19.75 14.74
CA ASN A 302 18.05 21.13 15.20
C ASN A 302 18.57 21.23 16.65
N GLY A 303 18.93 20.09 17.28
CA GLY A 303 19.56 20.04 18.59
C GLY A 303 18.59 19.99 19.78
N LEU A 304 17.27 19.93 19.55
CA LEU A 304 16.30 19.76 20.63
C LEU A 304 16.33 18.31 21.16
N ARG A 305 16.07 18.16 22.48
CA ARG A 305 16.02 16.83 23.12
C ARG A 305 14.77 16.08 22.68
N ARG A 306 14.93 15.07 21.84
CA ARG A 306 13.88 14.25 21.25
C ARG A 306 14.23 12.77 21.36
N VAL A 307 13.26 11.90 21.04
CA VAL A 307 13.47 10.45 21.08
C VAL A 307 14.65 10.04 20.21
N THR A 308 14.77 10.58 19.00
CA THR A 308 15.79 10.18 18.04
C THR A 308 17.21 10.36 18.55
N ASN A 309 17.52 11.46 19.25
CA ASN A 309 18.89 11.79 19.64
C ASN A 309 19.21 11.58 21.13
N TYR A 310 18.20 11.52 22.01
CA TYR A 310 18.41 11.37 23.45
C TYR A 310 17.91 10.05 24.04
N VAL A 311 17.09 9.31 23.32
CA VAL A 311 16.55 8.02 23.76
C VAL A 311 17.05 6.88 22.90
N LEU A 312 16.83 6.96 21.59
CA LEU A 312 17.10 5.89 20.63
C LEU A 312 18.53 5.32 20.70
N PRO A 313 19.62 6.13 20.80
CA PRO A 313 20.98 5.62 20.86
C PRO A 313 21.29 4.73 22.05
N TYR A 314 20.50 4.83 23.10
CA TYR A 314 20.67 4.11 24.35
C TYR A 314 19.70 2.92 24.54
N THR A 315 18.93 2.60 23.50
CA THR A 315 18.01 1.45 23.48
C THR A 315 18.65 0.27 22.75
N ASN A 316 17.92 -0.84 22.66
CA ASN A 316 18.33 -2.02 21.89
C ASN A 316 17.23 -2.48 20.93
N VAL A 317 16.35 -1.58 20.47
CA VAL A 317 15.21 -1.90 19.62
C VAL A 317 15.64 -2.51 18.26
N ASP A 318 14.82 -3.40 17.74
CA ASP A 318 15.04 -4.01 16.43
C ASP A 318 14.85 -3.01 15.29
N TYR A 319 13.79 -2.22 15.31
CA TYR A 319 13.42 -1.27 14.28
C TYR A 319 13.02 0.09 14.83
N VAL A 320 12.98 1.08 13.95
CA VAL A 320 12.35 2.38 14.22
C VAL A 320 11.27 2.64 13.20
N SER A 321 10.09 2.97 13.69
CA SER A 321 8.99 3.54 12.95
C SER A 321 9.12 5.06 12.93
N TYR A 322 8.95 5.68 11.78
CA TYR A 322 8.94 7.13 11.65
C TYR A 322 7.58 7.62 11.17
N SER A 323 6.91 8.41 12.00
CA SER A 323 5.74 9.20 11.62
C SER A 323 6.24 10.49 10.97
N ALA A 324 6.33 10.49 9.62
CA ALA A 324 7.15 11.41 8.84
C ALA A 324 6.50 12.78 8.56
N TYR A 325 5.53 13.22 9.38
CA TYR A 325 4.76 14.44 9.12
C TYR A 325 5.60 15.71 9.16
N ASP A 326 6.69 15.75 9.93
CA ASP A 326 7.59 16.90 10.02
C ASP A 326 8.57 17.02 8.84
N SER A 327 8.67 15.97 7.98
CA SER A 327 9.64 15.93 6.89
C SER A 327 9.09 15.48 5.52
N GLN A 328 7.88 14.94 5.45
CA GLN A 328 7.32 14.42 4.19
C GLN A 328 7.23 15.46 3.06
N GLY A 329 7.19 16.76 3.40
CA GLY A 329 7.19 17.88 2.45
C GLY A 329 8.57 18.27 1.90
N LEU A 330 9.65 17.73 2.46
CA LEU A 330 11.02 18.01 2.03
C LEU A 330 11.32 17.39 0.66
N ASN A 331 12.34 17.91 -0.04
CA ASN A 331 12.82 17.27 -1.26
C ASN A 331 13.52 15.93 -0.96
N GLN A 332 13.85 15.15 -2.01
CA GLN A 332 14.43 13.80 -1.85
C GLN A 332 15.72 13.79 -1.02
N THR A 333 16.62 14.74 -1.26
CA THR A 333 17.92 14.79 -0.58
C THR A 333 17.75 15.12 0.90
N GLU A 334 16.95 16.12 1.22
CA GLU A 334 16.65 16.53 2.59
C GLU A 334 15.93 15.40 3.35
N PHE A 335 14.95 14.77 2.72
CA PHE A 335 14.23 13.63 3.30
C PHE A 335 15.16 12.44 3.58
N ASN A 336 16.06 12.12 2.63
CA ASN A 336 17.10 11.11 2.84
C ASN A 336 18.02 11.45 4.03
N ASN A 337 18.39 12.71 4.21
CA ASN A 337 19.21 13.14 5.35
C ASN A 337 18.49 12.91 6.68
N VAL A 338 17.18 13.17 6.76
CA VAL A 338 16.38 12.87 7.95
C VAL A 338 16.37 11.36 8.25
N LEU A 339 16.13 10.52 7.25
CA LEU A 339 16.13 9.06 7.43
C LEU A 339 17.52 8.52 7.78
N ASN A 340 18.58 9.07 7.19
CA ASN A 340 19.95 8.71 7.52
C ASN A 340 20.32 9.14 8.96
N TYR A 341 19.80 10.27 9.43
CA TYR A 341 19.99 10.70 10.81
C TYR A 341 19.35 9.73 11.81
N ILE A 342 18.10 9.27 11.55
CA ILE A 342 17.47 8.23 12.39
C ILE A 342 18.31 6.93 12.34
N GLN A 343 18.67 6.48 11.14
CA GLN A 343 19.44 5.23 10.95
C GLN A 343 20.80 5.29 11.65
N GLY A 344 21.46 6.45 11.66
CA GLY A 344 22.74 6.67 12.32
C GLY A 344 22.67 6.68 13.85
N ASN A 345 21.50 6.96 14.42
CA ASN A 345 21.24 6.91 15.86
C ASN A 345 20.76 5.53 16.35
N LEU A 346 20.53 4.56 15.45
CA LEU A 346 20.14 3.20 15.82
C LEU A 346 21.32 2.37 16.35
N PRO A 347 21.20 1.76 17.53
CA PRO A 347 22.21 0.85 18.01
C PRO A 347 22.31 -0.41 17.14
N PRO A 348 23.46 -1.08 17.08
CA PRO A 348 23.65 -2.27 16.26
C PRO A 348 22.72 -3.44 16.66
N ARG A 349 22.16 -4.13 15.64
CA ARG A 349 21.43 -5.41 15.81
C ARG A 349 21.96 -6.36 14.73
N PRO A 350 23.07 -7.11 14.98
CA PRO A 350 23.80 -7.85 13.95
C PRO A 350 22.99 -8.92 13.21
N HIS A 351 21.90 -9.42 13.81
CA HIS A 351 21.01 -10.41 13.20
C HIS A 351 19.97 -9.81 12.25
N ILE A 352 19.88 -8.46 12.15
CA ILE A 352 18.98 -7.76 11.23
C ILE A 352 19.82 -7.09 10.15
N THR A 353 19.64 -7.53 8.92
CA THR A 353 20.36 -6.99 7.76
C THR A 353 19.57 -5.85 7.10
N GLY A 354 20.30 -4.90 6.49
CA GLY A 354 19.70 -3.78 5.75
C GLY A 354 19.24 -2.63 6.63
N LYS A 355 18.33 -1.82 6.09
CA LYS A 355 17.79 -0.66 6.80
C LYS A 355 16.75 -1.08 7.84
N ARG A 356 16.82 -0.43 9.01
CA ARG A 356 15.93 -0.70 10.15
C ARG A 356 15.00 0.46 10.49
N VAL A 357 15.01 1.53 9.68
CA VAL A 357 14.04 2.62 9.77
C VAL A 357 12.98 2.41 8.70
N PHE A 358 11.72 2.38 9.10
CA PHE A 358 10.58 2.32 8.20
C PHE A 358 9.65 3.52 8.41
N ILE A 359 8.87 3.86 7.40
CA ILE A 359 7.84 4.89 7.52
C ILE A 359 6.59 4.22 8.10
N GLY A 360 6.35 4.48 9.39
CA GLY A 360 5.20 3.94 10.12
C GLY A 360 3.93 4.74 9.94
N GLU A 361 4.10 6.04 9.61
CA GLU A 361 3.01 6.94 9.24
C GLU A 361 3.50 8.01 8.27
N MET A 362 2.72 8.23 7.24
CA MET A 362 2.81 9.39 6.37
C MET A 362 1.50 9.58 5.61
N GLY A 363 1.19 10.82 5.28
CA GLY A 363 0.03 11.16 4.48
C GLY A 363 -0.26 12.65 4.51
N ARG A 364 -0.83 13.16 3.43
CA ARG A 364 -1.42 14.49 3.34
C ARG A 364 -2.91 14.31 3.17
N CYS A 365 -3.70 14.97 3.98
CA CYS A 365 -5.15 14.81 3.93
C CYS A 365 -5.75 15.52 2.71
N ALA A 366 -6.93 15.05 2.28
CA ALA A 366 -7.64 15.64 1.14
C ALA A 366 -8.00 17.12 1.37
N GLN A 367 -8.27 17.52 2.62
CA GLN A 367 -8.55 18.88 3.01
C GLN A 367 -7.42 19.86 2.65
N ASP A 368 -6.15 19.42 2.75
CA ASP A 368 -4.99 20.24 2.37
C ASP A 368 -4.99 20.65 0.89
N PHE A 369 -5.75 19.95 0.06
CA PHE A 369 -5.88 20.17 -1.39
C PHE A 369 -7.30 20.56 -1.80
N SER A 370 -8.10 21.10 -0.89
CA SER A 370 -9.51 21.40 -1.14
C SER A 370 -10.27 20.21 -1.76
N PHE A 371 -9.96 19.00 -1.30
CA PHE A 371 -10.51 17.72 -1.79
C PHE A 371 -10.26 17.41 -3.27
N SER A 372 -9.20 17.99 -3.86
CA SER A 372 -8.73 17.63 -5.21
C SER A 372 -8.15 16.20 -5.19
N LYS A 373 -8.88 15.26 -5.80
CA LYS A 373 -8.48 13.83 -5.88
C LYS A 373 -7.14 13.64 -6.58
N THR A 374 -6.89 14.39 -7.65
CA THR A 374 -5.64 14.31 -8.42
C THR A 374 -4.44 14.82 -7.62
N GLN A 375 -4.58 15.97 -6.92
CA GLN A 375 -3.49 16.51 -6.10
C GLN A 375 -3.21 15.62 -4.89
N HIS A 376 -4.25 15.12 -4.22
CA HIS A 376 -4.11 14.20 -3.11
C HIS A 376 -3.33 12.94 -3.51
N GLU A 377 -3.70 12.33 -4.64
CA GLU A 377 -2.99 11.15 -5.17
C GLU A 377 -1.53 11.49 -5.49
N ALA A 378 -1.28 12.52 -6.30
CA ALA A 378 0.05 12.86 -6.79
C ALA A 378 1.04 13.16 -5.65
N VAL A 379 0.63 13.93 -4.64
CA VAL A 379 1.50 14.28 -3.50
C VAL A 379 1.77 13.06 -2.61
N ASN A 380 0.75 12.28 -2.29
CA ASN A 380 0.93 11.10 -1.44
C ASN A 380 1.75 10.03 -2.15
N ARG A 381 1.52 9.77 -3.42
CA ARG A 381 2.32 8.85 -4.23
C ARG A 381 3.79 9.27 -4.31
N GLU A 382 4.09 10.57 -4.48
CA GLU A 382 5.46 11.05 -4.49
C GLU A 382 6.14 10.91 -3.12
N ASN A 383 5.43 11.13 -2.01
CA ASN A 383 5.96 10.89 -0.67
C ASN A 383 6.30 9.39 -0.44
N ILE A 384 5.43 8.49 -0.90
CA ILE A 384 5.69 7.04 -0.87
C ILE A 384 6.91 6.72 -1.74
N ARG A 385 6.99 7.28 -2.93
CA ARG A 385 8.08 7.08 -3.88
C ARG A 385 9.44 7.53 -3.30
N LYS A 386 9.49 8.68 -2.63
CA LYS A 386 10.70 9.17 -1.91
C LYS A 386 11.17 8.17 -0.85
N SER A 387 10.26 7.59 -0.10
CA SER A 387 10.55 6.60 0.94
C SER A 387 11.09 5.29 0.35
N VAL A 388 10.50 4.84 -0.77
CA VAL A 388 10.98 3.68 -1.54
C VAL A 388 12.37 3.95 -2.13
N ALA A 389 12.63 5.14 -2.66
CA ALA A 389 13.92 5.54 -3.19
C ALA A 389 15.06 5.49 -2.14
N TRP A 390 14.76 5.84 -0.89
CA TRP A 390 15.72 5.71 0.20
C TRP A 390 15.97 4.23 0.58
N GLY A 391 15.05 3.33 0.25
CA GLY A 391 15.12 1.91 0.58
C GLY A 391 14.43 1.55 1.90
N ALA A 392 13.43 2.29 2.34
CA ALA A 392 12.67 1.98 3.54
C ALA A 392 12.06 0.58 3.45
N PRO A 393 12.26 -0.31 4.45
CA PRO A 393 11.72 -1.67 4.40
C PRO A 393 10.20 -1.70 4.34
N PHE A 394 9.53 -0.71 4.94
CA PHE A 394 8.08 -0.53 4.90
C PHE A 394 7.74 0.96 4.81
N VAL A 395 6.61 1.26 4.13
CA VAL A 395 6.07 2.60 3.94
C VAL A 395 4.56 2.52 4.13
N LEU A 396 4.04 2.99 5.27
CA LEU A 396 2.65 2.86 5.65
C LEU A 396 1.93 4.21 5.49
N TYR A 397 0.93 4.23 4.60
CA TYR A 397 0.07 5.38 4.40
C TYR A 397 -0.95 5.50 5.56
N TRP A 398 -1.16 6.71 6.08
CA TRP A 398 -2.21 7.08 7.01
C TRP A 398 -3.39 7.61 6.21
N GLU A 399 -4.55 6.89 6.05
CA GLU A 399 -4.83 5.49 6.39
C GLU A 399 -5.93 4.92 5.45
N MET A 400 -6.49 3.73 5.68
CA MET A 400 -7.52 3.15 4.81
C MET A 400 -8.83 3.93 4.87
N TYR A 401 -9.37 4.18 6.09
CA TYR A 401 -10.57 4.98 6.37
C TYR A 401 -10.18 6.08 7.36
N ASN A 402 -10.56 7.33 7.06
CA ASN A 402 -10.17 8.46 7.89
C ASN A 402 -10.71 8.38 9.32
N ASN A 403 -9.90 8.80 10.28
CA ASN A 403 -10.27 8.92 11.70
C ASN A 403 -10.27 10.39 12.21
N GLU A 404 -9.79 11.33 11.40
CA GLU A 404 -9.63 12.71 11.81
C GLU A 404 -10.76 13.61 11.30
N ILE A 405 -11.45 14.25 12.25
CA ILE A 405 -12.52 15.21 11.97
C ILE A 405 -12.07 16.57 12.53
N LYS A 406 -12.11 17.60 11.68
CA LYS A 406 -11.85 18.99 12.08
C LYS A 406 -13.06 19.85 11.72
N ASP A 407 -13.57 20.61 12.66
CA ASP A 407 -14.74 21.50 12.48
C ASP A 407 -15.96 20.78 11.88
N GLY A 408 -16.17 19.51 12.27
CA GLY A 408 -17.25 18.65 11.77
C GLY A 408 -17.03 18.06 10.38
N VAL A 409 -15.86 18.32 9.75
CA VAL A 409 -15.51 17.83 8.41
C VAL A 409 -14.43 16.77 8.51
N GLN A 410 -14.61 15.67 7.77
CA GLN A 410 -13.56 14.65 7.59
C GLN A 410 -12.33 15.29 6.94
N ARG A 411 -11.14 15.15 7.54
CA ARG A 411 -9.91 15.69 6.97
C ARG A 411 -9.48 14.98 5.67
N GLY A 412 -9.84 13.70 5.56
CA GLY A 412 -9.59 12.93 4.34
C GLY A 412 -8.21 12.31 4.28
N PHE A 413 -7.73 11.76 5.39
CA PHE A 413 -6.66 10.75 5.38
C PHE A 413 -7.31 9.41 5.04
N TRP A 414 -7.57 9.16 3.76
CA TRP A 414 -8.29 7.97 3.32
C TRP A 414 -7.81 7.42 1.98
N LEU A 415 -8.05 6.14 1.79
CA LEU A 415 -8.05 5.47 0.49
C LEU A 415 -9.50 5.25 0.00
N ILE A 416 -10.44 5.02 0.94
CA ILE A 416 -11.89 4.97 0.69
C ILE A 416 -12.54 6.02 1.59
N ASP A 417 -13.31 6.93 1.02
CA ASP A 417 -13.96 8.01 1.76
C ASP A 417 -15.24 7.57 2.48
N ASN A 418 -15.82 8.46 3.27
CA ASN A 418 -17.03 8.21 4.04
C ASN A 418 -18.33 8.07 3.22
N THR A 419 -18.23 8.11 1.90
CA THR A 419 -19.30 7.75 0.95
C THR A 419 -19.08 6.40 0.28
N ASN A 420 -18.12 5.61 0.77
CA ASN A 420 -17.67 4.35 0.18
C ASN A 420 -17.05 4.51 -1.23
N THR A 421 -16.50 5.68 -1.52
CA THR A 421 -15.85 5.95 -2.81
C THR A 421 -14.35 5.69 -2.68
N LYS A 422 -13.81 4.82 -3.54
CA LYS A 422 -12.37 4.62 -3.71
C LYS A 422 -11.76 5.86 -4.35
N TRP A 423 -10.71 6.38 -3.75
CA TRP A 423 -9.96 7.52 -4.27
C TRP A 423 -8.83 7.06 -5.19
N PRO A 424 -8.30 7.91 -6.09
CA PRO A 424 -7.25 7.50 -7.04
C PRO A 424 -6.03 6.87 -6.38
N LEU A 425 -5.69 7.27 -5.16
CA LEU A 425 -4.60 6.66 -4.41
C LEU A 425 -4.89 5.18 -4.05
N TYR A 426 -6.16 4.80 -3.83
CA TYR A 426 -6.55 3.38 -3.69
C TYR A 426 -6.22 2.60 -4.96
N ASP A 427 -6.56 3.16 -6.12
CA ASP A 427 -6.31 2.50 -7.42
C ASP A 427 -4.81 2.40 -7.70
N THR A 428 -4.03 3.41 -7.32
CA THR A 428 -2.56 3.39 -7.36
C THR A 428 -2.00 2.22 -6.53
N TYR A 429 -2.50 2.01 -5.30
CA TYR A 429 -2.09 0.88 -4.45
C TYR A 429 -2.49 -0.47 -5.04
N ALA A 430 -3.75 -0.62 -5.43
CA ALA A 430 -4.26 -1.87 -6.00
C ALA A 430 -3.51 -2.26 -7.29
N GLY A 431 -3.30 -1.30 -8.19
CA GLY A 431 -2.52 -1.48 -9.40
C GLY A 431 -1.06 -1.83 -9.12
N PHE A 432 -0.45 -1.16 -8.12
CA PHE A 432 0.91 -1.47 -7.71
C PHE A 432 1.04 -2.91 -7.19
N TYR A 433 0.15 -3.38 -6.29
CA TYR A 433 0.23 -4.75 -5.77
C TYR A 433 0.04 -5.81 -6.85
N SER A 434 -0.88 -5.60 -7.79
CA SER A 434 -1.06 -6.50 -8.92
C SER A 434 0.21 -6.60 -9.75
N LYS A 435 0.78 -5.46 -10.17
CA LYS A 435 2.04 -5.40 -10.93
C LYS A 435 3.22 -6.01 -10.14
N ALA A 436 3.31 -5.72 -8.82
CA ALA A 436 4.40 -6.18 -7.97
C ALA A 436 4.41 -7.70 -7.80
N LYS A 437 3.27 -8.31 -7.51
CA LYS A 437 3.14 -9.76 -7.40
C LYS A 437 3.52 -10.46 -8.69
N GLN A 438 3.08 -9.96 -9.83
CA GLN A 438 3.42 -10.52 -11.13
C GLN A 438 4.91 -10.38 -11.43
N TRP A 439 5.49 -9.19 -11.15
CA TRP A 439 6.92 -8.96 -11.39
C TRP A 439 7.77 -9.89 -10.52
N VAL A 440 7.50 -10.01 -9.23
CA VAL A 440 8.21 -10.92 -8.31
C VAL A 440 8.09 -12.38 -8.76
N ASN A 441 6.88 -12.81 -9.16
CA ASN A 441 6.65 -14.16 -9.69
C ASN A 441 7.46 -14.43 -10.97
N ASN A 442 7.52 -13.47 -11.87
CA ASN A 442 8.29 -13.57 -13.11
C ASN A 442 9.80 -13.59 -12.84
N GLN A 443 10.29 -12.74 -11.93
CA GLN A 443 11.69 -12.73 -11.49
C GLN A 443 12.06 -14.08 -10.86
N LYS A 444 11.24 -14.61 -9.96
CA LYS A 444 11.47 -15.92 -9.35
C LYS A 444 11.58 -17.03 -10.38
N LYS A 445 10.69 -17.05 -11.38
CA LYS A 445 10.72 -18.04 -12.47
C LYS A 445 11.95 -17.90 -13.37
N SER A 446 12.35 -16.67 -13.69
CA SER A 446 13.48 -16.42 -14.62
C SER A 446 14.85 -16.61 -13.97
N LEU A 447 14.98 -16.24 -12.68
CA LEU A 447 16.25 -16.26 -11.95
C LEU A 447 16.40 -17.48 -11.02
N ASN A 448 15.36 -18.31 -10.89
CA ASN A 448 15.26 -19.40 -9.92
C ASN A 448 15.53 -18.93 -8.45
N ARG A 449 15.19 -17.68 -8.14
CA ARG A 449 15.24 -17.06 -6.81
C ARG A 449 14.27 -15.88 -6.74
N LEU A 450 13.92 -15.50 -5.53
CA LEU A 450 13.26 -14.21 -5.32
C LEU A 450 14.20 -13.04 -5.70
N PRO A 451 13.66 -11.90 -6.15
CA PRO A 451 14.47 -10.70 -6.35
C PRO A 451 15.10 -10.24 -5.04
N THR A 452 16.29 -9.67 -5.11
CA THR A 452 16.91 -9.00 -3.96
C THR A 452 16.11 -7.75 -3.58
N ARG A 453 16.34 -7.25 -2.37
CA ARG A 453 15.66 -6.03 -1.93
C ARG A 453 15.97 -4.83 -2.83
N GLU A 454 17.21 -4.70 -3.30
CA GLU A 454 17.63 -3.62 -4.19
C GLU A 454 16.96 -3.71 -5.57
N GLU A 455 16.92 -4.91 -6.16
CA GLU A 455 16.22 -5.15 -7.44
C GLU A 455 14.74 -4.76 -7.32
N TYR A 456 14.09 -5.17 -6.23
CA TYR A 456 12.69 -4.84 -5.99
C TYR A 456 12.46 -3.34 -5.77
N MET A 457 13.28 -2.68 -4.94
CA MET A 457 13.09 -1.25 -4.64
C MET A 457 13.32 -0.37 -5.88
N SER A 458 14.27 -0.73 -6.75
CA SER A 458 14.49 -0.06 -8.03
C SER A 458 13.28 -0.19 -8.95
N TRP A 459 12.71 -1.40 -9.07
CA TRP A 459 11.49 -1.64 -9.82
C TRP A 459 10.29 -0.89 -9.23
N ALA A 460 10.11 -0.95 -7.91
CA ALA A 460 9.00 -0.29 -7.21
C ALA A 460 9.04 1.25 -7.39
N TYR A 461 10.23 1.83 -7.26
CA TYR A 461 10.44 3.27 -7.50
C TYR A 461 10.03 3.70 -8.92
N SER A 462 10.45 2.94 -9.92
CA SER A 462 10.11 3.19 -11.32
C SER A 462 8.60 3.04 -11.58
N THR A 463 7.99 2.01 -11.01
CA THR A 463 6.56 1.72 -11.18
C THR A 463 5.68 2.78 -10.52
N LEU A 464 6.05 3.27 -9.34
CA LEU A 464 5.35 4.39 -8.68
C LEU A 464 5.52 5.73 -9.42
N GLY A 465 6.55 5.89 -10.23
CA GLY A 465 6.74 7.06 -11.07
C GLY A 465 5.85 7.07 -12.33
N ASN A 466 5.39 5.90 -12.78
CA ASN A 466 4.56 5.69 -13.97
C ASN A 466 3.35 4.81 -13.60
N PRO A 467 2.34 5.35 -12.90
CA PRO A 467 1.21 4.59 -12.34
C PRO A 467 0.29 3.98 -13.39
#